data_e410391fb99b2a815a5582d02b68b637
#
_entry.id   e410391fb99b2a815a5582d02b68b637
#
_cell.length_a   1.000
_cell.length_b   1.000
_cell.length_c   1.000
_cell.angle_alpha   90.00
_cell.angle_beta   90.00
_cell.angle_gamma   90.00
#
_symmetry.space_group_name_H-M   'P 1'
#
loop_
_entity.id
_entity.type
_entity.pdbx_description
1 polymer ?
#
loop_
_entity_poly.entity_id
_entity_poly.type
_entity_poly.pdbx_seq_one_letter_code
_entity_poly.pdbx_strand_id
1 'polypeptide(L)'
;MAHSTEWIIRYLIPMHRIDIISVQPKLMESPLNHSIVKRAKEKGIVEIVLHDLKQYGLGKYKQVDDTVYGGGAGMVIRCEPVFDCINKLKAERDYDEVIYMCPDGEVYNQREANQLSLKKNIII
;
A
#
# COMPACT_ATOMS: atom_id res chain seq x y z
N MET A 1 23.61 16.37 23.54
CA MET A 1 22.24 15.99 23.87
C MET A 1 21.72 14.99 22.87
N ALA A 2 21.26 13.83 23.35
CA ALA A 2 20.83 12.71 22.50
C ALA A 2 19.64 13.04 21.58
N HIS A 3 18.85 14.08 21.91
CA HIS A 3 17.66 14.44 21.13
C HIS A 3 17.95 15.22 19.85
N SER A 4 19.12 15.85 19.71
CA SER A 4 19.45 16.66 18.53
C SER A 4 19.71 15.82 17.29
N THR A 5 20.24 14.59 17.45
CA THR A 5 20.54 13.70 16.32
C THR A 5 19.28 13.08 15.73
N GLU A 6 18.33 12.68 16.57
CA GLU A 6 17.03 12.17 16.12
C GLU A 6 16.23 13.25 15.40
N TRP A 7 16.36 14.49 15.83
CA TRP A 7 15.69 15.62 15.25
C TRP A 7 16.22 15.92 13.84
N ILE A 8 17.54 15.89 13.66
CA ILE A 8 18.20 16.10 12.37
C ILE A 8 17.84 14.97 11.40
N ILE A 9 17.83 13.73 11.86
CA ILE A 9 17.44 12.56 11.06
C ILE A 9 16.00 12.71 10.56
N ARG A 10 15.10 13.20 11.40
CA ARG A 10 13.70 13.43 11.04
C ARG A 10 13.53 14.45 9.92
N TYR A 11 14.41 15.41 9.81
CA TYR A 11 14.38 16.43 8.74
C TYR A 11 15.14 16.01 7.49
N LEU A 12 16.18 15.21 7.63
CA LEU A 12 17.06 14.83 6.51
C LEU A 12 16.58 13.57 5.79
N ILE A 13 15.85 12.70 6.46
CA ILE A 13 15.29 11.49 5.85
C ILE A 13 13.80 11.75 5.59
N PRO A 14 13.39 11.90 4.32
CA PRO A 14 11.97 12.06 4.01
C PRO A 14 11.20 10.82 4.47
N MET A 15 10.07 11.05 5.14
CA MET A 15 9.18 9.98 5.57
C MET A 15 8.60 9.28 4.33
N HIS A 16 8.75 7.95 4.29
CA HIS A 16 8.13 7.14 3.26
C HIS A 16 6.63 7.02 3.51
N ARG A 17 5.86 7.10 2.46
CA ARG A 17 4.42 6.87 2.52
C ARG A 17 4.08 5.64 1.69
N ILE A 18 3.43 4.66 2.32
CA ILE A 18 2.96 3.45 1.65
C ILE A 18 1.45 3.37 1.84
N ASP A 19 0.72 3.41 0.75
CA ASP A 19 -0.73 3.21 0.73
C ASP A 19 -1.00 1.80 0.22
N ILE A 20 -1.64 0.98 1.05
CA ILE A 20 -1.96 -0.41 0.72
C ILE A 20 -3.45 -0.52 0.45
N ILE A 21 -3.80 -0.96 -0.75
CA ILE A 21 -5.18 -1.19 -1.17
C ILE A 21 -5.49 -2.66 -1.01
N SER A 22 -6.51 -3.00 -0.24
CA SER A 22 -6.87 -4.39 0.04
C SER A 22 -8.38 -4.56 0.13
N VAL A 23 -8.86 -5.73 -0.27
CA VAL A 23 -10.26 -6.14 -0.01
C VAL A 23 -10.44 -6.62 1.43
N GLN A 24 -9.35 -6.92 2.13
CA GLN A 24 -9.35 -7.41 3.50
C GLN A 24 -8.28 -6.67 4.33
N PRO A 25 -8.43 -5.36 4.53
CA PRO A 25 -7.38 -4.58 5.20
C PRO A 25 -7.13 -5.03 6.65
N LYS A 26 -8.12 -5.60 7.32
CA LYS A 26 -7.96 -6.11 8.69
C LYS A 26 -6.91 -7.21 8.81
N LEU A 27 -6.69 -7.98 7.76
CA LEU A 27 -5.65 -9.03 7.76
C LEU A 27 -4.23 -8.45 7.79
N MET A 28 -4.08 -7.19 7.39
CA MET A 28 -2.79 -6.49 7.36
C MET A 28 -2.48 -5.76 8.67
N GLU A 29 -3.47 -5.53 9.52
CA GLU A 29 -3.30 -4.73 10.73
C GLU A 29 -2.29 -5.33 11.69
N SER A 30 -2.37 -6.62 11.98
CA SER A 30 -1.47 -7.27 12.93
C SER A 30 -0.02 -7.24 12.47
N PRO A 31 0.35 -7.72 11.26
CA PRO A 31 1.74 -7.66 10.80
C PRO A 31 2.32 -6.24 10.76
N LEU A 32 1.49 -5.25 10.42
CA LEU A 32 1.94 -3.86 10.31
C LEU A 32 2.06 -3.13 11.65
N ASN A 33 1.59 -3.75 12.73
CA ASN A 33 1.62 -3.15 14.08
C ASN A 33 2.57 -3.88 15.03
N HIS A 34 3.47 -4.72 14.51
CA HIS A 34 4.40 -5.49 15.31
C HIS A 34 5.82 -5.40 14.77
N SER A 35 6.79 -5.67 15.65
CA SER A 35 8.20 -5.84 15.31
C SER A 35 8.81 -4.63 14.60
N ILE A 36 9.60 -4.86 13.56
CA ILE A 36 10.36 -3.83 12.85
C ILE A 36 9.47 -2.77 12.18
N VAL A 37 8.31 -3.18 11.68
CA VAL A 37 7.36 -2.25 11.03
C VAL A 37 6.80 -1.28 12.05
N LYS A 38 6.40 -1.77 13.22
CA LYS A 38 5.93 -0.92 14.33
C LYS A 38 7.01 0.10 14.72
N ARG A 39 8.26 -0.35 14.85
CA ARG A 39 9.38 0.53 15.20
C ARG A 39 9.60 1.61 14.15
N ALA A 40 9.53 1.29 12.88
CA ALA A 40 9.68 2.25 11.79
C ALA A 40 8.58 3.30 11.81
N LYS A 41 7.33 2.89 12.08
CA LYS A 41 6.18 3.81 12.21
C LYS A 41 6.35 4.74 13.40
N GLU A 42 6.74 4.22 14.55
CA GLU A 42 6.96 5.01 15.78
C GLU A 42 8.09 6.03 15.63
N LYS A 43 9.13 5.68 14.88
CA LYS A 43 10.24 6.59 14.59
C LYS A 43 9.91 7.63 13.52
N GLY A 44 8.76 7.55 12.88
CA GLY A 44 8.38 8.46 11.81
C GLY A 44 9.15 8.26 10.51
N ILE A 45 9.73 7.07 10.29
CA ILE A 45 10.44 6.73 9.06
C ILE A 45 9.46 6.40 7.95
N VAL A 46 8.33 5.77 8.29
CA VAL A 46 7.31 5.35 7.34
C VAL A 46 5.91 5.64 7.89
N GLU A 47 5.03 6.03 7.00
CA GLU A 47 3.60 6.10 7.24
C GLU A 47 2.93 5.07 6.34
N ILE A 48 2.16 4.16 6.94
CA ILE A 48 1.45 3.11 6.21
C ILE A 48 -0.04 3.33 6.41
N VAL A 49 -0.76 3.46 5.31
CA VAL A 49 -2.21 3.68 5.32
C VAL A 49 -2.89 2.54 4.59
N LEU A 50 -3.83 1.90 5.26
CA LEU A 50 -4.64 0.83 4.69
C LEU A 50 -5.91 1.42 4.07
N HIS A 51 -6.19 1.05 2.83
CA HIS A 51 -7.40 1.43 2.13
C HIS A 51 -8.28 0.21 1.90
N ASP A 52 -9.52 0.30 2.33
CA ASP A 52 -10.51 -0.74 2.10
C ASP A 52 -11.11 -0.55 0.71
N LEU A 53 -10.80 -1.45 -0.21
CA LEU A 53 -11.30 -1.39 -1.58
C LEU A 53 -12.83 -1.42 -1.64
N LYS A 54 -13.50 -1.99 -0.63
CA LYS A 54 -14.96 -2.03 -0.56
C LYS A 54 -15.58 -0.64 -0.49
N GLN A 55 -14.85 0.38 -0.03
CA GLN A 55 -15.32 1.76 -0.03
C GLN A 55 -15.55 2.31 -1.45
N TYR A 56 -14.92 1.69 -2.44
CA TYR A 56 -15.03 2.03 -3.86
C TYR A 56 -15.88 1.02 -4.63
N GLY A 57 -16.54 0.10 -3.93
CA GLY A 57 -17.34 -0.95 -4.53
C GLY A 57 -18.55 -0.43 -5.29
N LEU A 58 -18.99 -1.20 -6.28
CA LEU A 58 -20.09 -0.87 -7.16
C LEU A 58 -21.44 -1.30 -6.55
N GLY A 59 -22.45 -0.47 -6.76
CA GLY A 59 -23.83 -0.77 -6.39
C GLY A 59 -24.10 -0.69 -4.89
N LYS A 60 -25.31 -1.15 -4.51
CA LYS A 60 -25.82 -1.11 -3.14
C LYS A 60 -24.96 -1.91 -2.14
N TYR A 61 -24.36 -2.99 -2.61
CA TYR A 61 -23.58 -3.91 -1.76
C TYR A 61 -22.08 -3.65 -1.84
N LYS A 62 -21.66 -2.56 -2.47
CA LYS A 62 -20.24 -2.19 -2.62
C LYS A 62 -19.41 -3.33 -3.16
N GLN A 63 -19.86 -3.92 -4.26
CA GLN A 63 -19.22 -5.07 -4.88
C GLN A 63 -17.88 -4.69 -5.50
N VAL A 64 -16.83 -5.42 -5.15
CA VAL A 64 -15.44 -5.17 -5.64
C VAL A 64 -14.90 -6.33 -6.46
N ASP A 65 -15.61 -7.45 -6.51
CA ASP A 65 -15.20 -8.67 -7.20
C ASP A 65 -16.25 -9.12 -8.21
N ASP A 66 -15.82 -9.96 -9.15
CA ASP A 66 -16.66 -10.49 -10.20
C ASP A 66 -16.28 -11.95 -10.48
N THR A 67 -17.12 -12.65 -11.26
CA THR A 67 -16.81 -14.02 -11.67
C THR A 67 -15.61 -14.04 -12.61
N VAL A 68 -14.85 -15.17 -12.54
CA VAL A 68 -13.74 -15.40 -13.45
C VAL A 68 -14.26 -15.49 -14.89
N TYR A 69 -13.57 -14.83 -15.81
CA TYR A 69 -13.89 -14.89 -17.23
C TYR A 69 -13.88 -16.34 -17.73
N GLY A 70 -14.93 -16.77 -18.40
CA GLY A 70 -15.08 -18.15 -18.85
C GLY A 70 -15.73 -19.10 -17.86
N GLY A 71 -16.17 -18.64 -16.68
CA GLY A 71 -16.96 -19.41 -15.73
C GLY A 71 -16.18 -20.36 -14.81
N GLY A 72 -14.89 -20.11 -14.58
CA GLY A 72 -14.09 -20.88 -13.64
C GLY A 72 -14.49 -20.65 -12.18
N ALA A 73 -13.89 -21.41 -11.25
CA ALA A 73 -14.08 -21.23 -9.81
C ALA A 73 -13.34 -19.98 -9.33
N GLY A 74 -13.90 -19.33 -8.30
CA GLY A 74 -13.31 -18.14 -7.68
C GLY A 74 -13.84 -16.83 -8.24
N MET A 75 -13.30 -15.73 -7.71
CA MET A 75 -13.70 -14.38 -8.06
C MET A 75 -12.47 -13.56 -8.44
N VAL A 76 -12.64 -12.58 -9.31
CA VAL A 76 -11.61 -11.62 -9.68
C VAL A 76 -12.01 -10.23 -9.20
N ILE A 77 -11.03 -9.42 -8.83
CA ILE A 77 -11.28 -8.04 -8.41
C ILE A 77 -11.68 -7.22 -9.63
N ARG A 78 -12.75 -6.43 -9.50
CA ARG A 78 -13.18 -5.50 -10.55
C ARG A 78 -12.16 -4.38 -10.70
N CYS A 79 -11.91 -3.96 -11.93
CA CYS A 79 -10.94 -2.89 -12.19
C CYS A 79 -11.46 -1.50 -11.79
N GLU A 80 -12.77 -1.25 -11.85
CA GLU A 80 -13.35 0.05 -11.54
C GLU A 80 -13.05 0.52 -10.11
N PRO A 81 -13.29 -0.30 -9.05
CA PRO A 81 -12.96 0.14 -7.70
C PRO A 81 -11.46 0.40 -7.50
N VAL A 82 -10.61 -0.44 -8.08
CA VAL A 82 -9.15 -0.27 -8.02
C VAL A 82 -8.73 1.03 -8.69
N PHE A 83 -9.26 1.28 -9.89
CA PHE A 83 -8.99 2.48 -10.66
C PHE A 83 -9.42 3.74 -9.89
N ASP A 84 -10.63 3.72 -9.33
CA ASP A 84 -11.16 4.85 -8.57
C ASP A 84 -10.32 5.13 -7.32
N CYS A 85 -9.90 4.08 -6.61
CA CYS A 85 -9.06 4.21 -5.43
C CYS A 85 -7.69 4.82 -5.80
N ILE A 86 -7.04 4.30 -6.82
CA ILE A 86 -5.74 4.81 -7.26
C ILE A 86 -5.85 6.28 -7.71
N ASN A 87 -6.88 6.61 -8.48
CA ASN A 87 -7.09 7.98 -8.95
C ASN A 87 -7.31 8.96 -7.80
N LYS A 88 -8.07 8.55 -6.78
CA LYS A 88 -8.27 9.38 -5.60
C LYS A 88 -6.96 9.64 -4.87
N LEU A 89 -6.14 8.61 -4.68
CA LEU A 89 -4.84 8.75 -4.04
C LEU A 89 -3.90 9.64 -4.85
N LYS A 90 -3.86 9.46 -6.16
CA LYS A 90 -3.03 10.29 -7.06
C LYS A 90 -3.48 11.75 -7.11
N ALA A 91 -4.75 12.04 -6.85
CA ALA A 91 -5.23 13.40 -6.74
C ALA A 91 -4.74 14.10 -5.47
N GLU A 92 -4.43 13.34 -4.42
CA GLU A 92 -3.99 13.88 -3.13
C GLU A 92 -2.48 14.10 -3.04
N ARG A 93 -1.70 13.29 -3.77
CA ARG A 93 -0.22 13.36 -3.78
C ARG A 93 0.38 12.69 -5.00
N ASP A 94 1.65 13.01 -5.26
CA ASP A 94 2.40 12.36 -6.33
C ASP A 94 2.97 11.02 -5.83
N TYR A 95 2.69 9.95 -6.57
CA TYR A 95 3.20 8.62 -6.26
C TYR A 95 4.32 8.24 -7.22
N ASP A 96 5.41 7.71 -6.67
CA ASP A 96 6.58 7.30 -7.43
C ASP A 96 6.41 5.93 -8.07
N GLU A 97 5.61 5.07 -7.44
CA GLU A 97 5.41 3.70 -7.91
C GLU A 97 4.02 3.19 -7.54
N VAL A 98 3.45 2.37 -8.41
CA VAL A 98 2.23 1.61 -8.15
C VAL A 98 2.56 0.14 -8.40
N ILE A 99 2.41 -0.69 -7.36
CA ILE A 99 2.80 -2.10 -7.39
C ILE A 99 1.56 -2.97 -7.32
N TYR A 100 1.41 -3.87 -8.28
CA TYR A 100 0.36 -4.87 -8.25
C TYR A 100 0.96 -6.22 -7.87
N MET A 101 0.48 -6.79 -6.77
CA MET A 101 0.93 -8.09 -6.28
C MET A 101 0.18 -9.20 -6.99
N CYS A 102 0.86 -10.00 -7.78
CA CYS A 102 0.26 -11.10 -8.52
C CYS A 102 1.21 -12.29 -8.61
N PRO A 103 0.69 -13.53 -8.77
CA PRO A 103 1.53 -14.72 -8.88
C PRO A 103 2.44 -14.74 -10.10
N ASP A 104 2.04 -14.07 -11.17
CA ASP A 104 2.78 -14.04 -12.44
C ASP A 104 3.77 -12.87 -12.53
N GLY A 105 3.89 -12.10 -11.46
CA GLY A 105 4.79 -10.96 -11.40
C GLY A 105 6.25 -11.37 -11.25
N GLU A 106 7.12 -10.38 -11.35
CA GLU A 106 8.53 -10.58 -11.08
C GLU A 106 8.77 -10.93 -9.61
N VAL A 107 9.74 -11.82 -9.37
CA VAL A 107 10.08 -12.21 -7.99
C VAL A 107 10.71 -11.03 -7.26
N TYR A 108 10.16 -10.71 -6.09
CA TYR A 108 10.71 -9.68 -5.23
C TYR A 108 12.05 -10.13 -4.64
N ASN A 109 13.07 -9.32 -4.80
CA ASN A 109 14.42 -9.61 -4.33
C ASN A 109 15.06 -8.36 -3.70
N GLN A 110 16.29 -8.49 -3.22
CA GLN A 110 17.00 -7.40 -2.57
C GLN A 110 17.24 -6.21 -3.50
N ARG A 111 17.44 -6.45 -4.78
CA ARG A 111 17.61 -5.38 -5.77
C ARG A 111 16.35 -4.53 -5.88
N GLU A 112 15.18 -5.19 -5.97
CA GLU A 112 13.89 -4.49 -6.01
C GLU A 112 13.63 -3.72 -4.71
N ALA A 113 13.96 -4.33 -3.57
CA ALA A 113 13.84 -3.67 -2.28
C ALA A 113 14.69 -2.40 -2.21
N ASN A 114 15.93 -2.47 -2.70
CA ASN A 114 16.83 -1.32 -2.72
C ASN A 114 16.29 -0.20 -3.62
N GLN A 115 15.72 -0.54 -4.77
CA GLN A 115 15.13 0.44 -5.67
C GLN A 115 13.91 1.11 -5.05
N LEU A 116 13.01 0.32 -4.42
CA LEU A 116 11.82 0.83 -3.77
C LEU A 116 12.16 1.70 -2.56
N SER A 117 13.24 1.42 -1.87
CA SER A 117 13.67 2.22 -0.72
C SER A 117 14.03 3.67 -1.09
N LEU A 118 14.29 3.94 -2.36
CA LEU A 118 14.56 5.27 -2.88
C LEU A 118 13.29 6.04 -3.26
N LYS A 119 12.15 5.36 -3.30
CA LYS A 119 10.85 5.96 -3.62
C LYS A 119 10.21 6.53 -2.37
N LYS A 120 9.60 7.70 -2.48
CA LYS A 120 8.97 8.37 -1.34
C LYS A 120 7.55 7.90 -1.10
N ASN A 121 6.73 7.87 -2.13
CA ASN A 121 5.31 7.53 -2.06
C ASN A 121 5.01 6.33 -2.95
N ILE A 122 4.48 5.26 -2.37
CA ILE A 122 4.23 3.99 -3.06
C ILE A 122 2.79 3.55 -2.79
N ILE A 123 2.11 3.05 -3.84
CA ILE A 123 0.84 2.35 -3.73
C ILE A 123 1.08 0.86 -3.98
N ILE A 124 0.55 0.03 -3.11
CA ILE A 124 0.59 -1.44 -3.25
C ILE A 124 -0.83 -1.98 -3.27
#